data_3cee844a8969006854d163ecd8ef4323
#
_entry.id   3cee844a8969006854d163ecd8ef4323
#
_cell.length_a   1.000
_cell.length_b   1.000
_cell.length_c   1.000
_cell.angle_alpha   90.00
_cell.angle_beta   90.00
_cell.angle_gamma   90.00
#
_symmetry.space_group_name_H-M   'P 1'
#
loop_
_entity.id
_entity.type
_entity.pdbx_description
1 polymer ?
#
loop_
_entity_poly.entity_id
_entity_poly.type
_entity_poly.pdbx_seq_one_letter_code
_entity_poly.pdbx_strand_id
1 'polypeptide(L)'
;MLDLGQGPGSLAQRLERAVRDAVHAGRVPPGAALPPSRALAESLGVSRWVVTEAYGQLVAEGFCEARVGSGTRVAAAAARPARPAPPRPADAGGPAAETRPRARLDLGPGVPDLRHVPRAAWARAVRDALADATDVDLAAPDPAGHPAARAAVAGYLARARAAVAGAGDVVVTHGATDGMTRLARLLRSAGHRSLLVEDPSWGRLRDVARDAGLDLVVAGVDDRGVDVGALVAAARRTGARAALLTPAHQFPTGTLLAPERREQVVAWARQVDGLVVEDDYDAEFRYDRRPVSALQGLDPERVALVGSLSKTVSPALGLGWLVLPPRWRARLGPHAGGFPPSVVDQLALARFVTDGGYERHLRAARGRFRRRRAALLEALARRLPGLPVTGLAAGLHVVLGLPDGVAADAVVRAAAEREVAVADVRRYRVPSGPPAAGAAPGSLVLGYGNLADARVQEAVAALAAAVRDVAR
;
A
#
# COMPACT_ATOMS: atom_id res chain seq x y z
N MET A 1 -42.80 21.19 -24.00
CA MET A 1 -42.23 22.56 -23.96
C MET A 1 -40.87 22.44 -23.27
N LEU A 2 -39.82 23.04 -23.84
CA LEU A 2 -38.51 23.08 -23.19
C LEU A 2 -38.55 24.12 -22.06
N ASP A 3 -38.28 23.71 -20.83
CA ASP A 3 -38.17 24.62 -19.70
C ASP A 3 -36.68 24.97 -19.48
N LEU A 4 -36.37 26.25 -19.54
CA LEU A 4 -35.00 26.72 -19.34
C LEU A 4 -34.59 26.76 -17.86
N GLY A 5 -35.51 26.58 -16.92
CA GLY A 5 -35.25 26.56 -15.48
C GLY A 5 -34.47 27.78 -14.95
N GLN A 6 -34.24 27.87 -13.66
CA GLN A 6 -33.43 28.93 -13.01
C GLN A 6 -32.01 28.46 -12.63
N GLY A 7 -31.40 27.50 -13.38
CA GLY A 7 -30.10 26.97 -13.08
C GLY A 7 -28.92 27.89 -13.38
N PRO A 8 -27.70 27.60 -12.88
CA PRO A 8 -26.50 28.36 -13.16
C PRO A 8 -26.10 28.30 -14.63
N GLY A 9 -25.51 29.36 -15.14
CA GLY A 9 -25.00 29.51 -16.51
C GLY A 9 -25.83 30.46 -17.39
N SER A 10 -25.30 30.76 -18.59
CA SER A 10 -25.94 31.63 -19.58
C SER A 10 -27.25 31.00 -20.10
N LEU A 11 -28.11 31.83 -20.70
CA LEU A 11 -29.33 31.33 -21.35
C LEU A 11 -29.07 30.29 -22.45
N ALA A 12 -27.93 30.43 -23.18
CA ALA A 12 -27.52 29.45 -24.17
C ALA A 12 -27.17 28.10 -23.52
N GLN A 13 -26.38 28.09 -22.44
CA GLN A 13 -26.05 26.87 -21.69
C GLN A 13 -27.28 26.22 -21.06
N ARG A 14 -28.26 27.00 -20.62
CA ARG A 14 -29.52 26.48 -20.07
C ARG A 14 -30.35 25.83 -21.15
N LEU A 15 -30.40 26.41 -22.37
CA LEU A 15 -31.08 25.84 -23.52
C LEU A 15 -30.40 24.54 -23.99
N GLU A 16 -29.07 24.51 -24.05
CA GLU A 16 -28.31 23.30 -24.36
C GLU A 16 -28.67 22.15 -23.41
N ARG A 17 -28.66 22.40 -22.10
CA ARG A 17 -29.07 21.40 -21.09
C ARG A 17 -30.48 20.94 -21.28
N ALA A 18 -31.45 21.85 -21.49
CA ALA A 18 -32.83 21.52 -21.68
C ALA A 18 -33.09 20.65 -22.93
N VAL A 19 -32.33 20.89 -24.02
CA VAL A 19 -32.36 20.05 -25.21
C VAL A 19 -31.80 18.65 -24.91
N ARG A 20 -30.62 18.55 -24.25
CA ARG A 20 -30.06 17.26 -23.87
C ARG A 20 -30.97 16.46 -22.97
N ASP A 21 -31.55 17.10 -21.95
CA ASP A 21 -32.48 16.46 -21.02
C ASP A 21 -33.76 15.97 -21.75
N ALA A 22 -34.24 16.71 -22.74
CA ALA A 22 -35.38 16.30 -23.54
C ALA A 22 -35.05 15.06 -24.41
N VAL A 23 -33.85 15.00 -24.96
CA VAL A 23 -33.37 13.84 -25.74
C VAL A 23 -33.14 12.63 -24.84
N HIS A 24 -32.43 12.81 -23.73
CA HIS A 24 -32.16 11.72 -22.78
C HIS A 24 -33.45 11.17 -22.14
N ALA A 25 -34.46 12.03 -21.93
CA ALA A 25 -35.76 11.62 -21.43
C ALA A 25 -36.65 11.01 -22.53
N GLY A 26 -36.16 10.85 -23.76
CA GLY A 26 -36.90 10.28 -24.89
C GLY A 26 -37.99 11.20 -25.47
N ARG A 27 -38.12 12.44 -24.99
CA ARG A 27 -39.13 13.41 -25.50
C ARG A 27 -38.78 13.92 -26.90
N VAL A 28 -37.51 13.91 -27.26
CA VAL A 28 -37.02 14.27 -28.60
C VAL A 28 -36.23 13.06 -29.12
N PRO A 29 -36.73 12.29 -30.05
CA PRO A 29 -36.06 11.08 -30.52
C PRO A 29 -34.83 11.42 -31.40
N PRO A 30 -33.89 10.45 -31.57
CA PRO A 30 -32.79 10.58 -32.52
C PRO A 30 -33.31 10.88 -33.93
N GLY A 31 -32.59 11.73 -34.67
CA GLY A 31 -32.95 12.14 -35.99
C GLY A 31 -34.07 13.19 -36.04
N ALA A 32 -34.72 13.49 -34.91
CA ALA A 32 -35.76 14.51 -34.87
C ALA A 32 -35.22 15.89 -35.24
N ALA A 33 -35.95 16.64 -36.03
CA ALA A 33 -35.63 18.03 -36.34
C ALA A 33 -35.94 18.92 -35.13
N LEU A 34 -34.95 19.71 -34.71
CA LEU A 34 -35.19 20.79 -33.75
C LEU A 34 -35.88 21.95 -34.42
N PRO A 35 -36.70 22.73 -33.68
CA PRO A 35 -37.38 23.89 -34.25
C PRO A 35 -36.38 24.89 -34.87
N PRO A 36 -36.74 25.61 -35.94
CA PRO A 36 -35.91 26.67 -36.48
C PRO A 36 -35.55 27.69 -35.38
N SER A 37 -34.30 28.18 -35.38
CA SER A 37 -33.82 29.07 -34.33
C SER A 37 -34.70 30.28 -34.06
N ARG A 38 -35.36 30.82 -35.09
CA ARG A 38 -36.28 31.94 -34.96
C ARG A 38 -37.58 31.54 -34.22
N ALA A 39 -38.17 30.44 -34.63
CA ALA A 39 -39.40 29.94 -34.00
C ALA A 39 -39.20 29.53 -32.55
N LEU A 40 -38.06 28.88 -32.24
CA LEU A 40 -37.76 28.50 -30.86
C LEU A 40 -37.43 29.72 -29.98
N ALA A 41 -36.77 30.73 -30.52
CA ALA A 41 -36.50 31.97 -29.83
C ALA A 41 -37.77 32.71 -29.43
N GLU A 42 -38.69 32.80 -30.36
CA GLU A 42 -40.01 33.39 -30.13
C GLU A 42 -40.83 32.61 -29.08
N SER A 43 -40.81 31.26 -29.12
CA SER A 43 -41.56 30.42 -28.19
C SER A 43 -41.01 30.44 -26.77
N LEU A 44 -39.70 30.68 -26.59
CA LEU A 44 -39.00 30.74 -25.31
C LEU A 44 -38.82 32.16 -24.77
N GLY A 45 -39.19 33.20 -25.54
CA GLY A 45 -38.99 34.59 -25.15
C GLY A 45 -37.52 34.99 -25.04
N VAL A 46 -36.63 34.38 -25.84
CA VAL A 46 -35.16 34.65 -25.82
C VAL A 46 -34.70 35.21 -27.15
N SER A 47 -33.49 35.78 -27.19
CA SER A 47 -32.93 36.26 -28.46
C SER A 47 -32.58 35.10 -29.39
N ARG A 48 -32.70 35.29 -30.70
CA ARG A 48 -32.28 34.32 -31.72
C ARG A 48 -30.81 33.91 -31.56
N TRP A 49 -29.97 34.84 -31.12
CA TRP A 49 -28.53 34.58 -30.85
C TRP A 49 -28.36 33.49 -29.82
N VAL A 50 -29.11 33.48 -28.70
CA VAL A 50 -29.08 32.46 -27.67
C VAL A 50 -29.35 31.07 -28.25
N VAL A 51 -30.36 30.95 -29.13
CA VAL A 51 -30.69 29.66 -29.75
C VAL A 51 -29.63 29.24 -30.77
N THR A 52 -29.09 30.17 -31.53
CA THR A 52 -28.06 29.88 -32.53
C THR A 52 -26.77 29.43 -31.86
N GLU A 53 -26.39 30.08 -30.75
CA GLU A 53 -25.23 29.70 -29.94
C GLU A 53 -25.40 28.31 -29.33
N ALA A 54 -26.54 28.04 -28.71
CA ALA A 54 -26.83 26.72 -28.14
C ALA A 54 -26.83 25.61 -29.21
N TYR A 55 -27.44 25.85 -30.36
CA TYR A 55 -27.41 24.89 -31.45
C TYR A 55 -26.02 24.71 -32.04
N GLY A 56 -25.26 25.79 -32.18
CA GLY A 56 -23.86 25.74 -32.62
C GLY A 56 -23.00 24.87 -31.71
N GLN A 57 -23.16 25.03 -30.40
CA GLN A 57 -22.45 24.22 -29.41
C GLN A 57 -22.88 22.73 -29.47
N LEU A 58 -24.18 22.45 -29.54
CA LEU A 58 -24.69 21.08 -29.68
C LEU A 58 -24.20 20.39 -30.97
N VAL A 59 -24.03 21.15 -32.05
CA VAL A 59 -23.47 20.66 -33.32
C VAL A 59 -21.97 20.44 -33.20
N ALA A 60 -21.23 21.35 -32.57
CA ALA A 60 -19.80 21.22 -32.36
C ALA A 60 -19.46 19.97 -31.51
N GLU A 61 -20.33 19.63 -30.57
CA GLU A 61 -20.19 18.43 -29.73
C GLU A 61 -20.68 17.12 -30.42
N GLY A 62 -21.24 17.20 -31.65
CA GLY A 62 -21.79 16.06 -32.33
C GLY A 62 -23.13 15.55 -31.74
N PHE A 63 -23.74 16.32 -30.83
CA PHE A 63 -25.05 15.99 -30.27
C PHE A 63 -26.20 16.29 -31.24
N CYS A 64 -25.98 17.27 -32.10
CA CYS A 64 -26.86 17.63 -33.22
C CYS A 64 -26.07 17.66 -34.53
N GLU A 65 -26.76 17.53 -35.64
CA GLU A 65 -26.25 17.71 -36.99
C GLU A 65 -26.95 18.89 -37.65
N ALA A 66 -26.17 19.82 -38.25
CA ALA A 66 -26.74 20.89 -39.08
C ALA A 66 -26.60 20.51 -40.55
N ARG A 67 -27.70 20.59 -41.34
CA ARG A 67 -27.66 20.39 -42.77
C ARG A 67 -28.20 21.65 -43.46
N VAL A 68 -27.47 22.11 -44.43
CA VAL A 68 -27.90 23.27 -45.26
C VAL A 68 -29.28 22.95 -45.90
N GLY A 69 -30.27 23.80 -45.67
CA GLY A 69 -31.63 23.66 -46.21
C GLY A 69 -32.55 22.77 -45.37
N SER A 70 -32.09 21.93 -44.43
CA SER A 70 -32.99 21.05 -43.65
C SER A 70 -32.93 21.26 -42.12
N GLY A 71 -32.19 22.31 -41.65
CA GLY A 71 -32.16 22.69 -40.25
C GLY A 71 -31.24 21.83 -39.37
N THR A 72 -31.44 21.93 -38.05
CA THR A 72 -30.67 21.19 -37.03
C THR A 72 -31.48 19.96 -36.59
N ARG A 73 -30.83 18.81 -36.52
CA ARG A 73 -31.41 17.53 -36.06
C ARG A 73 -30.60 16.92 -34.95
N VAL A 74 -31.27 16.16 -34.09
CA VAL A 74 -30.55 15.35 -33.07
C VAL A 74 -29.80 14.24 -33.79
N ALA A 75 -28.52 14.11 -33.49
CA ALA A 75 -27.65 13.06 -34.05
C ALA A 75 -28.11 11.67 -33.61
N ALA A 76 -28.00 10.68 -34.49
CA ALA A 76 -28.36 9.29 -34.16
C ALA A 76 -27.58 8.72 -32.97
N ALA A 77 -26.35 9.17 -32.75
CA ALA A 77 -25.51 8.78 -31.65
C ALA A 77 -25.90 9.42 -30.30
N ALA A 78 -26.62 10.55 -30.32
CA ALA A 78 -26.97 11.30 -29.10
C ALA A 78 -27.98 10.57 -28.19
N ALA A 79 -28.70 9.60 -28.71
CA ALA A 79 -29.71 8.85 -27.98
C ALA A 79 -29.28 7.47 -27.51
N ARG A 80 -28.02 7.19 -27.40
CA ARG A 80 -27.62 6.04 -26.59
C ARG A 80 -27.97 6.35 -25.13
N PRO A 81 -29.02 5.70 -24.54
CA PRO A 81 -29.22 5.79 -23.12
C PRO A 81 -27.89 5.39 -22.49
N ALA A 82 -27.42 6.11 -21.49
CA ALA A 82 -26.32 5.66 -20.66
C ALA A 82 -26.67 4.22 -20.25
N ARG A 83 -25.98 3.24 -20.85
CA ARG A 83 -26.17 1.84 -20.50
C ARG A 83 -25.97 1.81 -18.97
N PRO A 84 -26.96 1.37 -18.18
CA PRO A 84 -26.74 1.20 -16.77
C PRO A 84 -25.43 0.43 -16.66
N ALA A 85 -24.46 0.97 -15.96
CA ALA A 85 -23.23 0.23 -15.70
C ALA A 85 -23.68 -1.14 -15.19
N PRO A 86 -23.27 -2.26 -15.82
CA PRO A 86 -23.66 -3.56 -15.33
C PRO A 86 -23.35 -3.54 -13.82
N PRO A 87 -24.26 -4.03 -12.96
CA PRO A 87 -23.97 -4.10 -11.53
C PRO A 87 -22.59 -4.76 -11.44
N ARG A 88 -21.63 -4.04 -10.88
CA ARG A 88 -20.33 -4.65 -10.60
C ARG A 88 -20.65 -5.92 -9.83
N PRO A 89 -20.19 -7.09 -10.30
CA PRO A 89 -20.35 -8.29 -9.51
C PRO A 89 -19.81 -7.96 -8.12
N ALA A 90 -20.67 -8.00 -7.12
CA ALA A 90 -20.29 -7.77 -5.73
C ALA A 90 -19.27 -8.82 -5.23
N ASP A 91 -18.94 -9.80 -6.06
CA ASP A 91 -18.14 -10.98 -5.76
C ASP A 91 -16.99 -11.26 -6.74
N ALA A 92 -16.50 -10.28 -7.49
CA ALA A 92 -15.15 -10.40 -8.00
C ALA A 92 -14.23 -10.09 -6.82
N GLY A 93 -13.92 -11.11 -6.02
CA GLY A 93 -13.05 -11.06 -4.85
C GLY A 93 -11.62 -10.67 -5.20
N GLY A 94 -11.42 -9.41 -5.56
CA GLY A 94 -10.15 -8.77 -5.31
C GLY A 94 -9.98 -8.71 -3.78
N PRO A 95 -8.77 -8.87 -3.24
CA PRO A 95 -8.56 -8.74 -1.80
C PRO A 95 -9.15 -7.40 -1.39
N ALA A 96 -10.27 -7.45 -0.67
CA ALA A 96 -10.92 -6.26 -0.15
C ALA A 96 -9.84 -5.44 0.51
N ALA A 97 -9.62 -4.22 0.04
CA ALA A 97 -8.83 -3.25 0.80
C ALA A 97 -9.45 -3.30 2.18
N GLU A 98 -8.73 -3.85 3.15
CA GLU A 98 -9.22 -4.08 4.49
C GLU A 98 -9.60 -2.73 5.10
N THR A 99 -10.82 -2.29 4.83
CA THR A 99 -11.49 -1.32 5.67
C THR A 99 -11.74 -2.05 7.00
N ARG A 100 -10.67 -2.15 7.81
CA ARG A 100 -10.84 -2.61 9.19
C ARG A 100 -11.90 -1.72 9.82
N PRO A 101 -12.99 -2.29 10.36
CA PRO A 101 -13.84 -1.52 11.24
C PRO A 101 -12.92 -0.85 12.26
N ARG A 102 -13.08 0.44 12.49
CA ARG A 102 -12.29 1.17 13.47
C ARG A 102 -12.62 0.60 14.84
N ALA A 103 -11.91 -0.45 15.23
CA ALA A 103 -12.05 -0.99 16.57
C ALA A 103 -11.59 0.08 17.56
N ARG A 104 -12.33 0.26 18.62
CA ARG A 104 -12.02 1.22 19.69
C ARG A 104 -10.68 0.89 20.37
N LEU A 105 -10.34 -0.39 20.43
CA LEU A 105 -9.14 -0.95 21.02
C LEU A 105 -8.33 -1.69 19.94
N ASP A 106 -7.53 -0.93 19.18
CA ASP A 106 -6.81 -1.44 18.01
C ASP A 106 -5.49 -2.12 18.42
N LEU A 107 -5.53 -3.44 18.60
CA LEU A 107 -4.38 -4.34 18.70
C LEU A 107 -4.09 -5.05 17.36
N GLY A 108 -4.61 -4.54 16.25
CA GLY A 108 -4.30 -5.06 14.92
C GLY A 108 -2.88 -4.69 14.49
N PRO A 109 -2.09 -5.63 13.91
CA PRO A 109 -0.73 -5.34 13.47
C PRO A 109 -0.72 -4.46 12.22
N GLY A 110 0.38 -3.73 12.03
CA GLY A 110 0.72 -3.08 10.77
C GLY A 110 0.34 -1.60 10.65
N VAL A 111 -0.30 -0.98 11.63
CA VAL A 111 -0.57 0.47 11.65
C VAL A 111 0.36 1.16 12.67
N PRO A 112 1.09 2.23 12.27
CA PRO A 112 1.91 3.01 13.19
C PRO A 112 1.03 3.95 14.05
N ASP A 113 1.67 4.74 14.93
CA ASP A 113 0.96 5.71 15.77
C ASP A 113 0.48 6.94 14.99
N LEU A 114 -0.71 6.86 14.41
CA LEU A 114 -1.29 7.92 13.58
C LEU A 114 -1.58 9.23 14.35
N ARG A 115 -1.66 9.18 15.69
CA ARG A 115 -1.81 10.37 16.54
C ARG A 115 -0.55 11.24 16.54
N HIS A 116 0.60 10.62 16.33
CA HIS A 116 1.92 11.26 16.37
C HIS A 116 2.58 11.40 15.00
N VAL A 117 1.79 11.37 13.92
CA VAL A 117 2.28 11.75 12.59
C VAL A 117 2.84 13.18 12.68
N PRO A 118 4.05 13.44 12.19
CA PRO A 118 4.71 14.75 12.32
C PRO A 118 4.15 15.78 11.36
N ARG A 119 2.83 16.08 11.46
CA ARG A 119 2.06 16.90 10.51
C ARG A 119 2.69 18.25 10.25
N ALA A 120 3.08 18.96 11.31
CA ALA A 120 3.68 20.30 11.17
C ALA A 120 5.05 20.27 10.47
N ALA A 121 5.87 19.25 10.76
CA ALA A 121 7.18 19.09 10.12
C ALA A 121 7.03 18.69 8.65
N TRP A 122 6.08 17.79 8.34
CA TRP A 122 5.76 17.41 6.96
C TRP A 122 5.20 18.59 6.16
N ALA A 123 4.22 19.32 6.71
CA ALA A 123 3.65 20.49 6.04
C ALA A 123 4.70 21.57 5.77
N ARG A 124 5.66 21.77 6.67
CA ARG A 124 6.80 22.66 6.44
C ARG A 124 7.67 22.14 5.30
N ALA A 125 8.03 20.87 5.31
CA ALA A 125 8.83 20.28 4.24
C ALA A 125 8.16 20.41 2.87
N VAL A 126 6.84 20.23 2.77
CA VAL A 126 6.05 20.42 1.53
C VAL A 126 6.10 21.90 1.08
N ARG A 127 5.84 22.83 1.99
CA ARG A 127 5.87 24.26 1.67
C ARG A 127 7.24 24.71 1.19
N ASP A 128 8.30 24.32 1.91
CA ASP A 128 9.67 24.72 1.60
C ASP A 128 10.14 24.05 0.31
N ALA A 129 9.72 22.79 0.04
CA ALA A 129 9.96 22.10 -1.22
C ALA A 129 9.32 22.82 -2.42
N LEU A 130 8.06 23.26 -2.27
CA LEU A 130 7.36 24.02 -3.33
C LEU A 130 7.96 25.40 -3.56
N ALA A 131 8.42 26.07 -2.50
CA ALA A 131 9.05 27.40 -2.62
C ALA A 131 10.38 27.36 -3.38
N ASP A 132 11.12 26.25 -3.25
CA ASP A 132 12.45 26.11 -3.86
C ASP A 132 12.43 25.30 -5.17
N ALA A 133 11.29 24.66 -5.52
CA ALA A 133 11.17 23.87 -6.74
C ALA A 133 11.30 24.76 -7.99
N THR A 134 12.11 24.32 -8.94
CA THR A 134 12.23 24.97 -10.25
C THR A 134 11.14 24.49 -11.21
N ASP A 135 10.93 25.22 -12.31
CA ASP A 135 10.00 24.79 -13.36
C ASP A 135 10.37 23.40 -13.91
N VAL A 136 11.67 23.10 -13.98
CA VAL A 136 12.17 21.78 -14.43
C VAL A 136 11.79 20.67 -13.44
N ASP A 137 11.86 20.93 -12.12
CA ASP A 137 11.44 19.97 -11.10
C ASP A 137 9.94 19.66 -11.19
N LEU A 138 9.14 20.67 -11.55
CA LEU A 138 7.67 20.55 -11.68
C LEU A 138 7.21 20.02 -13.05
N ALA A 139 8.13 19.78 -13.97
CA ALA A 139 7.85 19.17 -15.26
C ALA A 139 7.60 17.64 -15.14
N ALA A 140 7.79 16.93 -16.24
CA ALA A 140 7.59 15.48 -16.26
C ALA A 140 8.55 14.77 -15.28
N PRO A 141 8.04 13.90 -14.38
CA PRO A 141 8.87 13.23 -13.38
C PRO A 141 9.81 12.19 -14.02
N ASP A 142 11.04 12.08 -13.49
CA ASP A 142 11.91 10.92 -13.77
C ASP A 142 11.22 9.63 -13.33
N PRO A 143 11.10 8.60 -14.17
CA PRO A 143 10.45 7.33 -13.81
C PRO A 143 11.03 6.62 -12.57
N ALA A 144 12.31 6.87 -12.25
CA ALA A 144 12.94 6.37 -11.04
C ALA A 144 12.66 7.24 -9.80
N GLY A 145 12.07 8.41 -9.99
CA GLY A 145 11.86 9.40 -8.96
C GLY A 145 12.91 10.51 -8.96
N HIS A 146 12.58 11.63 -8.30
CA HIS A 146 13.38 12.84 -8.28
C HIS A 146 14.80 12.60 -7.71
N PRO A 147 15.87 13.13 -8.34
CA PRO A 147 17.25 12.89 -7.91
C PRO A 147 17.52 13.26 -6.44
N ALA A 148 16.95 14.37 -5.94
CA ALA A 148 17.09 14.76 -4.54
C ALA A 148 16.47 13.74 -3.58
N ALA A 149 15.31 13.18 -3.89
CA ALA A 149 14.68 12.16 -3.09
C ALA A 149 15.50 10.85 -3.08
N ARG A 150 15.98 10.43 -4.24
CA ARG A 150 16.85 9.24 -4.36
C ARG A 150 18.13 9.41 -3.54
N ALA A 151 18.78 10.56 -3.62
CA ALA A 151 19.99 10.86 -2.86
C ALA A 151 19.72 10.91 -1.34
N ALA A 152 18.63 11.53 -0.90
CA ALA A 152 18.24 11.58 0.50
C ALA A 152 17.95 10.17 1.08
N VAL A 153 17.23 9.32 0.33
CA VAL A 153 16.96 7.92 0.72
C VAL A 153 18.25 7.11 0.77
N ALA A 154 19.12 7.18 -0.23
CA ALA A 154 20.41 6.47 -0.24
C ALA A 154 21.27 6.88 0.96
N GLY A 155 21.39 8.18 1.23
CA GLY A 155 22.14 8.70 2.39
C GLY A 155 21.53 8.26 3.72
N TYR A 156 20.21 8.23 3.86
CA TYR A 156 19.54 7.71 5.04
C TYR A 156 19.82 6.22 5.24
N LEU A 157 19.66 5.39 4.23
CA LEU A 157 19.88 3.94 4.30
C LEU A 157 21.32 3.61 4.64
N ALA A 158 22.29 4.33 4.07
CA ALA A 158 23.70 4.14 4.41
C ALA A 158 23.96 4.40 5.90
N ARG A 159 23.45 5.51 6.45
CA ARG A 159 23.66 5.87 7.87
C ARG A 159 22.85 4.98 8.83
N ALA A 160 21.60 4.72 8.53
CA ALA A 160 20.67 4.07 9.47
C ALA A 160 20.66 2.55 9.36
N ARG A 161 20.95 2.00 8.18
CA ARG A 161 20.79 0.59 7.84
C ARG A 161 22.07 -0.07 7.35
N ALA A 162 23.17 0.69 7.22
CA ALA A 162 24.43 0.24 6.62
C ALA A 162 24.22 -0.38 5.21
N ALA A 163 23.21 0.10 4.48
CA ALA A 163 22.98 -0.31 3.11
C ALA A 163 24.04 0.32 2.19
N VAL A 164 24.43 -0.40 1.16
CA VAL A 164 25.41 0.04 0.16
C VAL A 164 24.65 0.35 -1.14
N ALA A 165 24.25 1.60 -1.32
CA ALA A 165 23.52 2.05 -2.49
C ALA A 165 23.79 3.51 -2.82
N GLY A 166 24.02 3.82 -4.08
CA GLY A 166 24.03 5.18 -4.59
C GLY A 166 22.62 5.67 -4.95
N ALA A 167 22.49 6.97 -5.21
CA ALA A 167 21.21 7.52 -5.69
C ALA A 167 20.73 6.87 -7.01
N GLY A 168 21.67 6.38 -7.84
CA GLY A 168 21.37 5.65 -9.08
C GLY A 168 20.66 4.32 -8.88
N ASP A 169 20.86 3.68 -7.73
CA ASP A 169 20.28 2.37 -7.41
C ASP A 169 18.89 2.48 -6.79
N VAL A 170 18.50 3.67 -6.34
CA VAL A 170 17.22 3.94 -5.68
C VAL A 170 16.13 4.26 -6.70
N VAL A 171 14.96 3.66 -6.54
CA VAL A 171 13.72 4.00 -7.24
C VAL A 171 12.68 4.40 -6.19
N VAL A 172 12.11 5.60 -6.32
CA VAL A 172 11.04 6.06 -5.44
C VAL A 172 9.71 5.42 -5.86
N THR A 173 8.96 4.89 -4.91
CA THR A 173 7.74 4.10 -5.16
C THR A 173 6.57 4.60 -4.30
N HIS A 174 5.35 4.17 -4.66
CA HIS A 174 4.16 4.39 -3.82
C HIS A 174 4.09 3.44 -2.60
N GLY A 175 5.24 3.18 -1.97
CA GLY A 175 5.39 2.25 -0.84
C GLY A 175 5.82 0.85 -1.27
N ALA A 176 5.96 -0.04 -0.27
CA ALA A 176 6.50 -1.39 -0.47
C ALA A 176 5.70 -2.24 -1.47
N THR A 177 4.36 -2.10 -1.49
CA THR A 177 3.50 -2.83 -2.43
C THR A 177 3.82 -2.47 -3.88
N ASP A 178 3.97 -1.18 -4.21
CA ASP A 178 4.36 -0.73 -5.56
C ASP A 178 5.79 -1.18 -5.89
N GLY A 179 6.74 -1.04 -4.94
CA GLY A 179 8.10 -1.54 -5.10
C GLY A 179 8.14 -3.04 -5.45
N MET A 180 7.37 -3.84 -4.71
CA MET A 180 7.26 -5.29 -4.99
C MET A 180 6.57 -5.59 -6.32
N THR A 181 5.54 -4.79 -6.71
CA THR A 181 4.86 -4.94 -8.01
C THR A 181 5.85 -4.74 -9.17
N ARG A 182 6.65 -3.68 -9.10
CA ARG A 182 7.69 -3.40 -10.11
C ARG A 182 8.72 -4.52 -10.17
N LEU A 183 9.19 -4.96 -9.00
CA LEU A 183 10.18 -6.02 -8.90
C LEU A 183 9.65 -7.38 -9.38
N ALA A 184 8.42 -7.75 -9.03
CA ALA A 184 7.81 -8.99 -9.48
C ALA A 184 7.65 -9.04 -11.01
N ARG A 185 7.23 -7.92 -11.63
CA ARG A 185 7.18 -7.79 -13.10
C ARG A 185 8.58 -7.90 -13.72
N LEU A 186 9.57 -7.27 -13.10
CA LEU A 186 10.96 -7.34 -13.53
C LEU A 186 11.51 -8.77 -13.46
N LEU A 187 11.24 -9.50 -12.38
CA LEU A 187 11.59 -10.92 -12.24
C LEU A 187 10.93 -11.76 -13.34
N ARG A 188 9.63 -11.54 -13.58
CA ARG A 188 8.92 -12.25 -14.68
C ARG A 188 9.52 -11.98 -16.04
N SER A 189 9.81 -10.72 -16.37
CA SER A 189 10.44 -10.34 -17.64
C SER A 189 11.85 -10.91 -17.79
N ALA A 190 12.56 -11.14 -16.68
CA ALA A 190 13.87 -11.79 -16.65
C ALA A 190 13.80 -13.34 -16.68
N GLY A 191 12.59 -13.91 -16.83
CA GLY A 191 12.41 -15.36 -16.98
C GLY A 191 12.22 -16.12 -15.65
N HIS A 192 12.14 -15.44 -14.52
CA HIS A 192 11.80 -16.11 -13.25
C HIS A 192 10.34 -16.58 -13.29
N ARG A 193 10.10 -17.81 -12.84
CA ARG A 193 8.75 -18.39 -12.72
C ARG A 193 8.29 -18.51 -11.29
N SER A 194 9.22 -18.58 -10.35
CA SER A 194 8.93 -18.84 -8.94
C SER A 194 9.64 -17.84 -8.04
N LEU A 195 9.01 -17.57 -6.87
CA LEU A 195 9.54 -16.76 -5.78
C LEU A 195 9.47 -17.56 -4.48
N LEU A 196 10.61 -17.74 -3.82
CA LEU A 196 10.67 -18.30 -2.47
C LEU A 196 10.15 -17.25 -1.48
N VAL A 197 9.30 -17.67 -0.56
CA VAL A 197 8.70 -16.80 0.47
C VAL A 197 8.71 -17.47 1.83
N GLU A 198 8.84 -16.67 2.88
CA GLU A 198 8.66 -17.14 4.26
C GLU A 198 7.20 -17.56 4.51
N ASP A 199 6.99 -18.60 5.32
CA ASP A 199 5.67 -19.01 5.79
C ASP A 199 5.69 -19.26 7.30
N PRO A 200 4.96 -18.45 8.09
CA PRO A 200 4.07 -17.36 7.70
C PRO A 200 4.83 -16.08 7.26
N SER A 201 4.17 -15.23 6.46
CA SER A 201 4.67 -13.90 6.09
C SER A 201 3.56 -12.94 5.64
N TRP A 202 3.88 -11.68 5.37
CA TRP A 202 2.92 -10.67 4.94
C TRP A 202 2.28 -11.01 3.58
N GLY A 203 0.96 -11.30 3.60
CA GLY A 203 0.23 -11.77 2.41
C GLY A 203 0.27 -10.82 1.23
N ARG A 204 0.16 -9.50 1.44
CA ARG A 204 0.05 -8.52 0.37
C ARG A 204 1.21 -8.55 -0.64
N LEU A 205 2.45 -8.68 -0.18
CA LEU A 205 3.60 -8.76 -1.08
C LEU A 205 3.64 -10.08 -1.85
N ARG A 206 3.20 -11.17 -1.22
CA ARG A 206 3.03 -12.48 -1.88
C ARG A 206 1.95 -12.43 -2.96
N ASP A 207 0.80 -11.79 -2.66
CA ASP A 207 -0.31 -11.65 -3.61
C ASP A 207 0.12 -10.87 -4.85
N VAL A 208 0.83 -9.75 -4.65
CA VAL A 208 1.41 -8.97 -5.75
C VAL A 208 2.36 -9.81 -6.63
N ALA A 209 3.18 -10.66 -6.02
CA ALA A 209 4.07 -11.56 -6.76
C ALA A 209 3.28 -12.61 -7.57
N ARG A 210 2.22 -13.17 -6.96
CA ARG A 210 1.31 -14.11 -7.63
C ARG A 210 0.57 -13.46 -8.79
N ASP A 211 0.05 -12.25 -8.58
CA ASP A 211 -0.66 -11.47 -9.61
C ASP A 211 0.26 -11.11 -10.79
N ALA A 212 1.56 -10.96 -10.55
CA ALA A 212 2.57 -10.82 -11.60
C ALA A 212 2.91 -12.14 -12.30
N GLY A 213 2.32 -13.27 -11.88
CA GLY A 213 2.52 -14.61 -12.48
C GLY A 213 3.73 -15.37 -11.92
N LEU A 214 4.17 -15.08 -10.69
CA LEU A 214 5.18 -15.85 -9.97
C LEU A 214 4.52 -16.92 -9.11
N ASP A 215 4.95 -18.18 -9.24
CA ASP A 215 4.56 -19.25 -8.34
C ASP A 215 5.24 -19.07 -6.98
N LEU A 216 4.47 -19.15 -5.91
CA LEU A 216 5.01 -19.02 -4.56
C LEU A 216 5.55 -20.35 -4.06
N VAL A 217 6.81 -20.36 -3.65
CA VAL A 217 7.49 -21.53 -3.09
C VAL A 217 7.82 -21.23 -1.62
N VAL A 218 7.25 -22.00 -0.69
CA VAL A 218 7.36 -21.70 0.74
C VAL A 218 8.62 -22.27 1.38
N ALA A 219 9.20 -21.48 2.28
CA ALA A 219 10.22 -21.91 3.24
C ALA A 219 9.72 -21.60 4.66
N GLY A 220 9.82 -22.56 5.57
CA GLY A 220 9.38 -22.40 6.96
C GLY A 220 10.25 -21.40 7.73
N VAL A 221 9.68 -20.88 8.81
CA VAL A 221 10.33 -19.96 9.74
C VAL A 221 10.34 -20.59 11.13
N ASP A 222 11.49 -20.51 11.82
CA ASP A 222 11.65 -20.92 13.22
C ASP A 222 12.11 -19.73 14.09
N ASP A 223 12.61 -20.01 15.30
CA ASP A 223 13.11 -18.99 16.25
C ASP A 223 14.40 -18.29 15.80
N ARG A 224 15.05 -18.76 14.72
CA ARG A 224 16.24 -18.18 14.08
C ARG A 224 15.96 -17.52 12.72
N GLY A 225 14.69 -17.33 12.35
CA GLY A 225 14.24 -16.79 11.07
C GLY A 225 13.96 -17.88 10.03
N VAL A 226 14.03 -17.54 8.73
CA VAL A 226 13.81 -18.53 7.68
C VAL A 226 14.76 -19.74 7.79
N ASP A 227 14.21 -20.95 7.65
CA ASP A 227 15.04 -22.16 7.51
C ASP A 227 15.72 -22.18 6.13
N VAL A 228 17.01 -21.86 6.14
CA VAL A 228 17.80 -21.77 4.90
C VAL A 228 18.01 -23.14 4.27
N GLY A 229 18.07 -24.21 5.04
CA GLY A 229 18.15 -25.57 4.52
C GLY A 229 16.90 -25.94 3.71
N ALA A 230 15.72 -25.68 4.28
CA ALA A 230 14.44 -25.85 3.62
C ALA A 230 14.29 -24.93 2.38
N LEU A 231 14.75 -23.67 2.46
CA LEU A 231 14.77 -22.73 1.34
C LEU A 231 15.61 -23.25 0.18
N VAL A 232 16.85 -23.70 0.44
CA VAL A 232 17.75 -24.25 -0.57
C VAL A 232 17.19 -25.53 -1.19
N ALA A 233 16.62 -26.41 -0.38
CA ALA A 233 15.98 -27.63 -0.89
C ALA A 233 14.79 -27.31 -1.78
N ALA A 234 13.95 -26.34 -1.40
CA ALA A 234 12.83 -25.88 -2.21
C ALA A 234 13.29 -25.21 -3.51
N ALA A 235 14.34 -24.38 -3.44
CA ALA A 235 14.97 -23.78 -4.63
C ALA A 235 15.44 -24.82 -5.63
N ARG A 236 16.11 -25.87 -5.17
CA ARG A 236 16.60 -26.97 -6.03
C ARG A 236 15.47 -27.72 -6.72
N ARG A 237 14.36 -27.99 -6.01
CA ARG A 237 13.19 -28.70 -6.57
C ARG A 237 12.47 -27.91 -7.64
N THR A 238 12.40 -26.59 -7.48
CA THR A 238 11.54 -25.71 -8.31
C THR A 238 12.31 -24.87 -9.32
N GLY A 239 13.64 -24.84 -9.23
CA GLY A 239 14.48 -23.94 -10.02
C GLY A 239 14.34 -22.46 -9.62
N ALA A 240 13.75 -22.16 -8.45
CA ALA A 240 13.59 -20.79 -7.95
C ALA A 240 14.95 -20.15 -7.65
N ARG A 241 15.15 -18.92 -8.16
CA ARG A 241 16.37 -18.13 -7.95
C ARG A 241 16.09 -16.75 -7.37
N ALA A 242 14.86 -16.52 -6.88
CA ALA A 242 14.50 -15.30 -6.17
C ALA A 242 13.81 -15.65 -4.86
N ALA A 243 14.07 -14.84 -3.79
CA ALA A 243 13.48 -15.02 -2.47
C ALA A 243 13.02 -13.68 -1.90
N LEU A 244 11.84 -13.63 -1.25
CA LEU A 244 11.33 -12.48 -0.49
C LEU A 244 11.42 -12.82 1.00
N LEU A 245 12.19 -12.06 1.75
CA LEU A 245 12.51 -12.30 3.15
C LEU A 245 12.34 -11.03 3.99
N THR A 246 12.11 -11.19 5.30
CA THR A 246 12.05 -10.13 6.32
C THR A 246 13.15 -10.30 7.37
N PRO A 247 14.43 -10.14 6.99
CA PRO A 247 15.58 -10.61 7.80
C PRO A 247 15.83 -9.80 9.07
N ALA A 248 15.39 -8.54 9.15
CA ALA A 248 15.59 -7.68 10.31
C ALA A 248 14.55 -7.91 11.41
N HIS A 249 13.31 -8.21 11.05
CA HIS A 249 12.21 -8.47 11.96
C HIS A 249 11.12 -9.24 11.19
N GLN A 250 11.17 -10.58 11.30
CA GLN A 250 10.28 -11.45 10.55
C GLN A 250 8.80 -11.20 10.91
N PHE A 251 7.96 -11.01 9.93
CA PHE A 251 6.53 -10.86 10.14
C PHE A 251 5.80 -12.18 9.83
N PRO A 252 4.95 -12.69 10.73
CA PRO A 252 4.50 -12.12 12.00
C PRO A 252 5.24 -12.64 13.25
N THR A 253 6.22 -13.54 13.13
CA THR A 253 6.82 -14.21 14.29
C THR A 253 7.64 -13.28 15.19
N GLY A 254 8.11 -12.14 14.64
CA GLY A 254 8.95 -11.20 15.36
C GLY A 254 10.38 -11.69 15.59
N THR A 255 10.84 -12.68 14.82
CA THR A 255 12.20 -13.22 14.93
C THR A 255 13.20 -12.44 14.08
N LEU A 256 14.48 -12.51 14.45
CA LEU A 256 15.60 -12.00 13.67
C LEU A 256 16.23 -13.13 12.87
N LEU A 257 16.55 -12.91 11.61
CA LEU A 257 17.36 -13.86 10.86
C LEU A 257 18.77 -13.93 11.47
N ALA A 258 19.14 -15.10 11.97
CA ALA A 258 20.38 -15.34 12.65
C ALA A 258 21.61 -14.99 11.77
N PRO A 259 22.71 -14.50 12.35
CA PRO A 259 23.87 -14.02 11.58
C PRO A 259 24.38 -15.03 10.56
N GLU A 260 24.53 -16.28 10.95
CA GLU A 260 24.99 -17.35 10.05
C GLU A 260 23.97 -17.67 8.94
N ARG A 261 22.67 -17.53 9.21
CA ARG A 261 21.63 -17.69 8.18
C ARG A 261 21.64 -16.53 7.19
N ARG A 262 21.97 -15.31 7.62
CA ARG A 262 22.16 -14.17 6.72
C ARG A 262 23.27 -14.44 5.71
N GLU A 263 24.42 -14.97 6.18
CA GLU A 263 25.53 -15.37 5.30
C GLU A 263 25.13 -16.51 4.36
N GLN A 264 24.42 -17.51 4.86
CA GLN A 264 23.94 -18.64 4.07
C GLN A 264 22.96 -18.21 2.96
N VAL A 265 22.05 -17.29 3.23
CA VAL A 265 21.12 -16.75 2.24
C VAL A 265 21.87 -16.00 1.13
N VAL A 266 22.85 -15.18 1.50
CA VAL A 266 23.68 -14.47 0.52
C VAL A 266 24.53 -15.46 -0.31
N ALA A 267 25.13 -16.45 0.33
CA ALA A 267 25.89 -17.50 -0.34
C ALA A 267 25.02 -18.28 -1.33
N TRP A 268 23.79 -18.65 -0.93
CA TRP A 268 22.81 -19.25 -1.85
C TRP A 268 22.51 -18.36 -3.06
N ALA A 269 22.25 -17.08 -2.83
CA ALA A 269 21.94 -16.15 -3.92
C ALA A 269 23.10 -16.03 -4.93
N ARG A 270 24.34 -16.03 -4.43
CA ARG A 270 25.55 -16.07 -5.28
C ARG A 270 25.64 -17.35 -6.09
N GLN A 271 25.42 -18.49 -5.43
CA GLN A 271 25.53 -19.82 -6.07
C GLN A 271 24.55 -20.03 -7.22
N VAL A 272 23.30 -19.52 -7.09
CA VAL A 272 22.25 -19.70 -8.11
C VAL A 272 22.12 -18.52 -9.06
N ASP A 273 23.02 -17.55 -9.01
CA ASP A 273 22.90 -16.25 -9.71
C ASP A 273 21.53 -15.60 -9.46
N GLY A 274 21.07 -15.65 -8.20
CA GLY A 274 19.74 -15.28 -7.79
C GLY A 274 19.62 -13.84 -7.24
N LEU A 275 18.41 -13.51 -6.78
CA LEU A 275 18.09 -12.24 -6.13
C LEU A 275 17.35 -12.49 -4.80
N VAL A 276 17.81 -11.87 -3.74
CA VAL A 276 17.07 -11.77 -2.47
C VAL A 276 16.37 -10.41 -2.43
N VAL A 277 15.11 -10.39 -2.06
CA VAL A 277 14.32 -9.19 -1.79
C VAL A 277 14.18 -9.07 -0.30
N GLU A 278 14.80 -8.07 0.28
CA GLU A 278 14.67 -7.71 1.69
C GLU A 278 13.49 -6.76 1.86
N ASP A 279 12.42 -7.18 2.56
CA ASP A 279 11.34 -6.29 3.00
C ASP A 279 11.73 -5.67 4.35
N ASP A 280 12.17 -4.41 4.31
CA ASP A 280 12.66 -3.63 5.45
C ASP A 280 11.57 -2.68 5.96
N TYR A 281 10.53 -3.25 6.61
CA TYR A 281 9.30 -2.53 6.89
C TYR A 281 9.28 -1.79 8.25
N ASP A 282 10.02 -2.24 9.29
CA ASP A 282 10.00 -1.66 10.65
C ASP A 282 11.34 -1.78 11.42
N ALA A 283 12.43 -2.07 10.74
CA ALA A 283 13.73 -2.32 11.34
C ALA A 283 14.31 -1.12 12.12
N GLU A 284 13.79 0.08 11.92
CA GLU A 284 14.11 1.27 12.71
C GLU A 284 13.70 1.13 14.17
N PHE A 285 12.71 0.28 14.47
CA PHE A 285 12.11 0.13 15.81
C PHE A 285 12.71 -1.05 16.57
N ARG A 286 14.00 -0.96 16.88
CA ARG A 286 14.66 -1.86 17.81
C ARG A 286 14.88 -1.18 19.14
N TYR A 287 14.59 -1.87 20.28
CA TYR A 287 14.50 -1.27 21.61
C TYR A 287 15.63 -1.67 22.55
N ASP A 288 16.21 -2.86 22.36
CA ASP A 288 17.27 -3.45 23.20
C ASP A 288 18.68 -3.01 22.79
N ARG A 289 18.87 -2.70 21.51
CA ARG A 289 20.16 -2.31 20.94
C ARG A 289 19.99 -1.47 19.67
N ARG A 290 21.08 -1.21 18.95
CA ARG A 290 21.01 -0.54 17.63
C ARG A 290 20.26 -1.40 16.60
N PRO A 291 19.59 -0.79 15.61
CA PRO A 291 19.03 -1.51 14.48
C PRO A 291 20.05 -2.45 13.84
N VAL A 292 19.58 -3.60 13.37
CA VAL A 292 20.42 -4.55 12.63
C VAL A 292 20.65 -3.96 11.23
N SER A 293 21.86 -4.09 10.72
CA SER A 293 22.21 -3.70 9.35
C SER A 293 21.33 -4.43 8.33
N ALA A 294 21.02 -3.77 7.22
CA ALA A 294 20.31 -4.40 6.13
C ALA A 294 21.09 -5.60 5.57
N LEU A 295 20.39 -6.62 5.12
CA LEU A 295 20.98 -7.75 4.41
C LEU A 295 21.62 -7.27 3.09
N GLN A 296 21.02 -6.26 2.47
CA GLN A 296 21.52 -5.59 1.26
C GLN A 296 22.98 -5.12 1.41
N GLY A 297 23.38 -4.63 2.57
CA GLY A 297 24.75 -4.21 2.80
C GLY A 297 25.80 -5.35 2.80
N LEU A 298 25.38 -6.62 2.96
CA LEU A 298 26.26 -7.78 2.86
C LEU A 298 26.55 -8.17 1.40
N ASP A 299 25.60 -7.90 0.49
CA ASP A 299 25.80 -8.16 -0.94
C ASP A 299 24.86 -7.26 -1.79
N PRO A 300 25.31 -6.05 -2.12
CA PRO A 300 24.55 -5.11 -2.92
C PRO A 300 24.31 -5.59 -4.36
N GLU A 301 25.04 -6.58 -4.84
CA GLU A 301 24.86 -7.17 -6.17
C GLU A 301 23.76 -8.24 -6.22
N ARG A 302 23.35 -8.76 -5.05
CA ARG A 302 22.41 -9.89 -4.93
C ARG A 302 21.17 -9.59 -4.08
N VAL A 303 21.17 -8.50 -3.36
CA VAL A 303 20.06 -8.15 -2.47
C VAL A 303 19.43 -6.83 -2.91
N ALA A 304 18.16 -6.88 -3.26
CA ALA A 304 17.30 -5.71 -3.41
C ALA A 304 16.66 -5.40 -2.05
N LEU A 305 16.45 -4.11 -1.73
CA LEU A 305 15.78 -3.69 -0.51
C LEU A 305 14.52 -2.91 -0.83
N VAL A 306 13.41 -3.28 -0.19
CA VAL A 306 12.12 -2.61 -0.27
C VAL A 306 11.84 -1.93 1.06
N GLY A 307 11.55 -0.62 1.03
CA GLY A 307 11.21 0.13 2.23
C GLY A 307 10.06 1.12 2.00
N SER A 308 9.48 1.63 3.08
CA SER A 308 8.39 2.59 2.99
C SER A 308 8.22 3.44 4.24
N LEU A 309 7.53 4.59 4.10
CA LEU A 309 7.11 5.42 5.23
C LEU A 309 5.86 4.86 5.96
N SER A 310 5.26 3.78 5.45
CA SER A 310 3.96 3.30 5.95
C SER A 310 3.97 2.87 7.41
N LYS A 311 5.08 2.31 7.90
CA LYS A 311 5.20 1.84 9.29
C LYS A 311 5.95 2.85 10.16
N THR A 312 6.74 3.71 9.55
CA THR A 312 7.57 4.68 10.27
C THR A 312 6.87 6.01 10.48
N VAL A 313 6.05 6.45 9.55
CA VAL A 313 5.30 7.73 9.59
C VAL A 313 3.81 7.52 9.43
N SER A 314 3.36 7.18 8.22
CA SER A 314 1.95 6.94 7.91
C SER A 314 1.79 6.27 6.55
N PRO A 315 0.88 5.29 6.40
CA PRO A 315 0.54 4.72 5.09
C PRO A 315 -0.12 5.75 4.15
N ALA A 316 -0.72 6.82 4.69
CA ALA A 316 -1.37 7.87 3.90
C ALA A 316 -0.40 8.70 3.06
N LEU A 317 0.90 8.71 3.38
CA LEU A 317 1.90 9.41 2.57
C LEU A 317 2.16 8.71 1.23
N GLY A 318 1.91 7.41 1.14
CA GLY A 318 2.08 6.68 -0.11
C GLY A 318 3.49 6.74 -0.67
N LEU A 319 4.52 6.81 0.17
CA LEU A 319 5.93 6.90 -0.23
C LEU A 319 6.73 5.70 0.25
N GLY A 320 7.62 5.25 -0.61
CA GLY A 320 8.58 4.20 -0.33
C GLY A 320 9.73 4.21 -1.33
N TRP A 321 10.53 3.19 -1.27
CA TRP A 321 11.69 3.03 -2.12
C TRP A 321 11.98 1.58 -2.42
N LEU A 322 12.62 1.36 -3.56
CA LEU A 322 13.20 0.11 -3.98
C LEU A 322 14.68 0.37 -4.30
N VAL A 323 15.58 -0.29 -3.59
CA VAL A 323 17.00 -0.30 -3.92
C VAL A 323 17.27 -1.55 -4.75
N LEU A 324 17.81 -1.38 -5.92
CA LEU A 324 18.08 -2.48 -6.86
C LEU A 324 19.58 -2.66 -7.07
N PRO A 325 20.07 -3.90 -7.11
CA PRO A 325 21.40 -4.17 -7.66
C PRO A 325 21.55 -3.57 -9.05
N PRO A 326 22.75 -3.06 -9.43
CA PRO A 326 22.95 -2.34 -10.71
C PRO A 326 22.45 -3.10 -11.94
N ARG A 327 22.68 -4.41 -12.00
CA ARG A 327 22.21 -5.28 -13.09
C ARG A 327 20.68 -5.33 -13.23
N TRP A 328 19.95 -5.27 -12.10
CA TRP A 328 18.49 -5.23 -12.07
C TRP A 328 17.97 -3.83 -12.34
N ARG A 329 18.68 -2.82 -11.85
CA ARG A 329 18.36 -1.41 -12.11
C ARG A 329 18.43 -1.10 -13.61
N ALA A 330 19.47 -1.59 -14.30
CA ALA A 330 19.61 -1.45 -15.76
C ALA A 330 18.47 -2.09 -16.55
N ARG A 331 17.89 -3.20 -16.06
CA ARG A 331 16.75 -3.87 -16.69
C ARG A 331 15.41 -3.18 -16.46
N LEU A 332 15.31 -2.31 -15.46
CA LEU A 332 14.04 -1.66 -15.11
C LEU A 332 13.63 -0.62 -16.16
N GLY A 333 14.28 -0.39 -17.22
CA GLY A 333 13.91 0.50 -18.32
C GLY A 333 13.03 1.72 -17.99
N PRO A 334 12.87 2.68 -18.85
CA PRO A 334 12.11 3.90 -18.56
C PRO A 334 10.60 3.65 -18.36
N HIS A 335 10.06 2.55 -18.85
CA HIS A 335 8.61 2.26 -18.82
C HIS A 335 8.22 1.11 -17.86
N ALA A 336 9.19 0.37 -17.32
CA ALA A 336 8.90 -0.82 -16.50
C ALA A 336 8.46 -0.47 -15.06
N GLY A 337 8.55 0.79 -14.66
CA GLY A 337 8.31 1.22 -13.29
C GLY A 337 6.92 1.75 -12.97
N GLY A 338 6.07 2.04 -13.95
CA GLY A 338 4.85 2.81 -13.71
C GLY A 338 5.15 4.29 -13.39
N PHE A 339 4.11 5.04 -13.04
CA PHE A 339 4.26 6.45 -12.66
C PHE A 339 4.91 6.56 -11.27
N PRO A 340 5.91 7.44 -11.06
CA PRO A 340 6.44 7.69 -9.73
C PRO A 340 5.43 8.48 -8.87
N PRO A 341 5.61 8.53 -7.55
CA PRO A 341 4.86 9.41 -6.67
C PRO A 341 4.99 10.89 -7.08
N SER A 342 4.07 11.73 -6.58
CA SER A 342 4.12 13.19 -6.78
C SER A 342 5.53 13.73 -6.54
N VAL A 343 6.03 14.54 -7.47
CA VAL A 343 7.34 15.20 -7.32
C VAL A 343 7.38 16.07 -6.07
N VAL A 344 6.30 16.76 -5.74
CA VAL A 344 6.18 17.58 -4.52
C VAL A 344 6.39 16.72 -3.27
N ASP A 345 5.76 15.55 -3.21
CA ASP A 345 5.93 14.64 -2.07
C ASP A 345 7.35 14.06 -2.00
N GLN A 346 7.98 13.82 -3.16
CA GLN A 346 9.36 13.37 -3.22
C GLN A 346 10.34 14.44 -2.75
N LEU A 347 10.16 15.69 -3.14
CA LEU A 347 10.95 16.84 -2.68
C LEU A 347 10.74 17.08 -1.19
N ALA A 348 9.49 16.96 -0.70
CA ALA A 348 9.19 17.04 0.71
C ALA A 348 9.86 15.92 1.51
N LEU A 349 9.88 14.68 1.00
CA LEU A 349 10.63 13.58 1.60
C LEU A 349 12.12 13.91 1.69
N ALA A 350 12.72 14.39 0.60
CA ALA A 350 14.13 14.78 0.59
C ALA A 350 14.43 15.79 1.70
N ARG A 351 13.63 16.86 1.79
CA ARG A 351 13.74 17.88 2.85
C ARG A 351 13.57 17.27 4.25
N PHE A 352 12.51 16.51 4.44
CA PHE A 352 12.20 15.91 5.73
C PHE A 352 13.32 15.01 6.25
N VAL A 353 14.02 14.31 5.34
CA VAL A 353 15.20 13.48 5.65
C VAL A 353 16.43 14.37 5.89
N THR A 354 16.78 15.25 4.97
CA THR A 354 18.03 16.05 5.03
C THR A 354 18.05 17.02 6.19
N ASP A 355 16.91 17.61 6.57
CA ASP A 355 16.76 18.50 7.72
C ASP A 355 16.68 17.76 9.07
N GLY A 356 16.86 16.44 9.04
CA GLY A 356 16.83 15.58 10.23
C GLY A 356 15.44 15.43 10.87
N GLY A 357 14.38 15.86 10.18
CA GLY A 357 12.99 15.72 10.64
C GLY A 357 12.59 14.26 10.80
N TYR A 358 12.99 13.43 9.85
CA TYR A 358 12.71 12.00 9.85
C TYR A 358 13.39 11.29 11.03
N GLU A 359 14.68 11.50 11.26
CA GLU A 359 15.42 10.89 12.36
C GLU A 359 14.90 11.36 13.74
N ARG A 360 14.51 12.64 13.86
CA ARG A 360 13.87 13.15 15.10
C ARG A 360 12.55 12.42 15.36
N HIS A 361 11.73 12.25 14.32
CA HIS A 361 10.47 11.51 14.40
C HIS A 361 10.70 10.05 14.82
N LEU A 362 11.63 9.35 14.17
CA LEU A 362 11.97 7.96 14.49
C LEU A 362 12.44 7.77 15.94
N ARG A 363 13.30 8.68 16.45
CA ARG A 363 13.74 8.63 17.85
C ARG A 363 12.58 8.78 18.81
N ALA A 364 11.68 9.71 18.58
CA ALA A 364 10.49 9.93 19.40
C ALA A 364 9.53 8.73 19.34
N ALA A 365 9.28 8.19 18.14
CA ALA A 365 8.44 7.02 17.92
C ALA A 365 8.99 5.78 18.61
N ARG A 366 10.30 5.53 18.49
CA ARG A 366 11.00 4.41 19.18
C ARG A 366 10.81 4.47 20.69
N GLY A 367 10.92 5.65 21.29
CA GLY A 367 10.68 5.84 22.73
C GLY A 367 9.23 5.52 23.14
N ARG A 368 8.25 5.95 22.36
CA ARG A 368 6.83 5.65 22.61
C ARG A 368 6.54 4.16 22.46
N PHE A 369 6.95 3.54 21.38
CA PHE A 369 6.71 2.11 21.14
C PHE A 369 7.38 1.22 22.16
N ARG A 370 8.59 1.55 22.61
CA ARG A 370 9.27 0.83 23.70
C ARG A 370 8.45 0.84 24.98
N ARG A 371 7.95 2.02 25.42
CA ARG A 371 7.10 2.13 26.62
C ARG A 371 5.80 1.38 26.46
N ARG A 372 5.15 1.50 25.31
CA ARG A 372 3.86 0.84 25.02
C ARG A 372 4.01 -0.69 24.98
N ARG A 373 5.09 -1.20 24.37
CA ARG A 373 5.39 -2.63 24.40
C ARG A 373 5.60 -3.12 25.84
N ALA A 374 6.35 -2.41 26.67
CA ALA A 374 6.57 -2.79 28.07
C ALA A 374 5.22 -2.83 28.85
N ALA A 375 4.38 -1.82 28.70
CA ALA A 375 3.06 -1.78 29.33
C ALA A 375 2.13 -2.90 28.82
N LEU A 376 2.19 -3.24 27.53
CA LEU A 376 1.44 -4.36 26.96
C LEU A 376 1.88 -5.70 27.55
N LEU A 377 3.19 -5.97 27.60
CA LEU A 377 3.73 -7.22 28.15
C LEU A 377 3.39 -7.37 29.63
N GLU A 378 3.51 -6.30 30.41
CA GLU A 378 3.13 -6.30 31.82
C GLU A 378 1.63 -6.57 32.03
N ALA A 379 0.77 -5.96 31.21
CA ALA A 379 -0.66 -6.19 31.27
C ALA A 379 -1.04 -7.64 30.89
N LEU A 380 -0.39 -8.20 29.84
CA LEU A 380 -0.58 -9.59 29.43
C LEU A 380 -0.14 -10.55 30.55
N ALA A 381 1.03 -10.36 31.14
CA ALA A 381 1.52 -11.20 32.22
C ALA A 381 0.58 -11.22 33.46
N ARG A 382 -0.05 -10.08 33.76
CA ARG A 382 -1.04 -10.00 34.87
C ARG A 382 -2.38 -10.63 34.54
N ARG A 383 -2.89 -10.49 33.30
CA ARG A 383 -4.27 -10.87 32.93
C ARG A 383 -4.37 -12.26 32.31
N LEU A 384 -3.28 -12.73 31.70
CA LEU A 384 -3.14 -14.02 31.05
C LEU A 384 -1.82 -14.69 31.48
N PRO A 385 -1.67 -14.95 32.78
CA PRO A 385 -0.45 -15.56 33.30
C PRO A 385 -0.20 -16.93 32.67
N GLY A 386 1.04 -17.27 32.37
CA GLY A 386 1.44 -18.55 31.80
C GLY A 386 1.32 -18.64 30.28
N LEU A 387 0.65 -17.70 29.58
CA LEU A 387 0.62 -17.73 28.13
C LEU A 387 1.95 -17.17 27.55
N PRO A 388 2.56 -17.87 26.57
CA PRO A 388 3.82 -17.43 25.99
C PRO A 388 3.58 -16.18 25.13
N VAL A 389 4.41 -15.16 25.32
CA VAL A 389 4.49 -13.99 24.44
C VAL A 389 5.85 -13.99 23.78
N THR A 390 5.88 -14.07 22.46
CA THR A 390 7.09 -14.12 21.65
C THR A 390 7.28 -12.86 20.79
N GLY A 391 8.45 -12.73 20.20
CA GLY A 391 8.89 -11.59 19.40
C GLY A 391 9.98 -10.77 20.10
N LEU A 392 10.91 -10.30 19.31
CA LEU A 392 12.04 -9.48 19.79
C LEU A 392 11.57 -8.20 20.48
N ALA A 393 12.48 -7.56 21.22
CA ALA A 393 12.30 -6.18 21.66
C ALA A 393 12.46 -5.21 20.48
N ALA A 394 11.56 -5.35 19.50
CA ALA A 394 11.57 -4.62 18.22
C ALA A 394 10.15 -4.47 17.66
N GLY A 395 10.02 -3.71 16.58
CA GLY A 395 8.85 -3.62 15.72
C GLY A 395 7.61 -3.02 16.37
N LEU A 396 6.45 -3.40 15.84
CA LEU A 396 5.15 -2.84 16.19
C LEU A 396 4.16 -3.90 16.69
N HIS A 397 4.59 -5.13 16.91
CA HIS A 397 3.73 -6.24 17.34
C HIS A 397 4.47 -7.26 18.21
N VAL A 398 3.70 -8.11 18.88
CA VAL A 398 4.15 -9.34 19.56
C VAL A 398 3.21 -10.48 19.18
N VAL A 399 3.62 -11.71 19.41
CA VAL A 399 2.77 -12.90 19.23
C VAL A 399 2.41 -13.46 20.60
N LEU A 400 1.11 -13.63 20.85
CA LEU A 400 0.56 -14.28 22.03
C LEU A 400 0.15 -15.71 21.68
N GLY A 401 0.75 -16.72 22.31
CA GLY A 401 0.27 -18.09 22.24
C GLY A 401 -1.02 -18.26 23.04
N LEU A 402 -1.93 -19.06 22.54
CA LEU A 402 -3.19 -19.39 23.21
C LEU A 402 -3.06 -20.75 23.93
N PRO A 403 -3.93 -21.04 24.91
CA PRO A 403 -3.97 -22.35 25.53
C PRO A 403 -4.28 -23.45 24.51
N ASP A 404 -3.85 -24.69 24.79
CA ASP A 404 -4.15 -25.84 23.94
C ASP A 404 -5.66 -26.03 23.77
N GLY A 405 -6.07 -26.32 22.54
CA GLY A 405 -7.49 -26.50 22.20
C GLY A 405 -8.27 -25.20 21.98
N VAL A 406 -7.71 -24.01 22.28
CA VAL A 406 -8.38 -22.74 22.06
C VAL A 406 -8.19 -22.29 20.60
N ALA A 407 -9.29 -22.17 19.87
CA ALA A 407 -9.29 -21.76 18.47
C ALA A 407 -9.03 -20.24 18.34
N ALA A 408 -7.97 -19.85 17.66
CA ALA A 408 -7.58 -18.45 17.51
C ALA A 408 -8.64 -17.60 16.79
N ASP A 409 -9.31 -18.16 15.78
CA ASP A 409 -10.40 -17.47 15.06
C ASP A 409 -11.64 -17.23 15.96
N ALA A 410 -11.94 -18.13 16.89
CA ALA A 410 -12.99 -17.91 17.88
C ALA A 410 -12.63 -16.77 18.85
N VAL A 411 -11.35 -16.70 19.28
CA VAL A 411 -10.86 -15.58 20.10
C VAL A 411 -10.90 -14.28 19.31
N VAL A 412 -10.54 -14.25 18.03
CA VAL A 412 -10.65 -13.07 17.17
C VAL A 412 -12.10 -12.56 17.11
N ARG A 413 -13.09 -13.45 16.95
CA ARG A 413 -14.51 -13.07 16.94
C ARG A 413 -14.97 -12.54 18.31
N ALA A 414 -14.66 -13.24 19.40
CA ALA A 414 -15.01 -12.81 20.75
C ALA A 414 -14.33 -11.49 21.16
N ALA A 415 -13.12 -11.22 20.66
CA ALA A 415 -12.42 -9.95 20.82
C ALA A 415 -13.11 -8.82 20.02
N ALA A 416 -13.55 -9.09 18.81
CA ALA A 416 -14.26 -8.13 17.97
C ALA A 416 -15.60 -7.69 18.61
N GLU A 417 -16.34 -8.58 19.24
CA GLU A 417 -17.56 -8.26 20.04
C GLU A 417 -17.27 -7.30 21.19
N ARG A 418 -16.02 -7.26 21.65
CA ARG A 418 -15.52 -6.34 22.70
C ARG A 418 -14.78 -5.15 22.13
N GLU A 419 -15.00 -4.87 20.84
CA GLU A 419 -14.34 -3.78 20.10
C GLU A 419 -12.80 -3.85 20.11
N VAL A 420 -12.23 -5.04 20.29
CA VAL A 420 -10.78 -5.30 20.20
C VAL A 420 -10.42 -5.88 18.85
N ALA A 421 -9.57 -5.22 18.09
CA ALA A 421 -8.99 -5.78 16.86
C ALA A 421 -7.72 -6.55 17.19
N VAL A 422 -7.66 -7.83 16.80
CA VAL A 422 -6.48 -8.69 16.84
C VAL A 422 -6.42 -9.53 15.57
N ALA A 423 -5.32 -10.21 15.31
CA ALA A 423 -5.21 -11.08 14.14
C ALA A 423 -4.73 -12.48 14.50
N ASP A 424 -5.31 -13.50 13.89
CA ASP A 424 -4.83 -14.88 13.94
C ASP A 424 -3.55 -15.02 13.09
N VAL A 425 -2.51 -15.65 13.63
CA VAL A 425 -1.26 -15.92 12.91
C VAL A 425 -1.50 -16.72 11.63
N ARG A 426 -2.49 -17.64 11.64
CA ARG A 426 -2.84 -18.48 10.46
C ARG A 426 -3.24 -17.65 9.23
N ARG A 427 -3.75 -16.43 9.41
CA ARG A 427 -4.06 -15.51 8.33
C ARG A 427 -2.84 -15.18 7.45
N TYR A 428 -1.65 -15.28 8.01
CA TYR A 428 -0.40 -14.93 7.34
C TYR A 428 0.28 -16.13 6.70
N ARG A 429 -0.32 -17.31 6.77
CA ARG A 429 0.19 -18.52 6.11
C ARG A 429 -0.14 -18.55 4.63
N VAL A 430 0.68 -19.24 3.87
CA VAL A 430 0.37 -19.58 2.48
C VAL A 430 -0.64 -20.73 2.49
N PRO A 431 -1.80 -20.61 1.80
CA PRO A 431 -2.88 -21.63 1.89
C PRO A 431 -2.46 -23.07 1.56
N SER A 432 -1.41 -23.25 0.75
CA SER A 432 -0.90 -24.55 0.30
C SER A 432 0.42 -24.95 0.97
N GLY A 433 0.90 -24.15 1.94
CA GLY A 433 2.18 -24.40 2.61
C GLY A 433 2.12 -25.54 3.64
N PRO A 434 3.23 -26.26 3.88
CA PRO A 434 3.33 -27.24 4.94
C PRO A 434 3.07 -26.58 6.31
N PRO A 435 2.66 -27.35 7.34
CA PRO A 435 2.58 -26.82 8.70
C PRO A 435 3.94 -26.24 9.12
N ALA A 436 3.95 -24.97 9.56
CA ALA A 436 5.18 -24.35 10.04
C ALA A 436 5.63 -25.04 11.32
N ALA A 437 6.88 -25.47 11.36
CA ALA A 437 7.50 -25.88 12.61
C ALA A 437 7.60 -24.61 13.49
N GLY A 438 7.00 -24.64 14.70
CA GLY A 438 7.15 -23.59 15.70
C GLY A 438 6.05 -22.52 15.79
N ALA A 439 5.09 -22.41 14.86
CA ALA A 439 3.90 -21.62 15.12
C ALA A 439 2.88 -22.48 15.88
N ALA A 440 2.67 -22.21 17.17
CA ALA A 440 1.63 -22.89 17.94
C ALA A 440 0.29 -22.76 17.20
N PRO A 441 -0.54 -23.84 17.13
CA PRO A 441 -1.79 -23.84 16.37
C PRO A 441 -2.78 -22.72 16.74
N GLY A 442 -2.71 -22.19 17.94
CA GLY A 442 -3.49 -21.06 18.42
C GLY A 442 -2.59 -19.90 18.83
N SER A 443 -2.34 -18.94 17.95
CA SER A 443 -1.55 -17.75 18.30
C SER A 443 -2.16 -16.49 17.67
N LEU A 444 -2.06 -15.38 18.40
CA LEU A 444 -2.54 -14.06 17.98
C LEU A 444 -1.38 -13.10 17.74
N VAL A 445 -1.46 -12.33 16.68
CA VAL A 445 -0.57 -11.19 16.45
C VAL A 445 -1.22 -9.95 17.09
N LEU A 446 -0.53 -9.38 18.05
CA LEU A 446 -0.97 -8.19 18.78
C LEU A 446 -0.11 -7.00 18.36
N GLY A 447 -0.68 -6.11 17.55
CA GLY A 447 -0.07 -4.85 17.16
C GLY A 447 -0.26 -3.80 18.27
N TYR A 448 0.79 -3.08 18.62
CA TYR A 448 0.72 -1.98 19.57
C TYR A 448 1.04 -0.62 18.95
N GLY A 449 1.28 -0.60 17.64
CA GLY A 449 1.63 0.64 16.94
C GLY A 449 0.57 1.73 17.09
N ASN A 450 -0.70 1.43 16.83
CA ASN A 450 -1.79 2.40 16.82
C ASN A 450 -2.66 2.43 18.11
N LEU A 451 -2.37 1.62 19.12
CA LEU A 451 -3.09 1.66 20.39
C LEU A 451 -2.68 2.90 21.21
N ALA A 452 -3.65 3.61 21.81
CA ALA A 452 -3.34 4.71 22.70
C ALA A 452 -2.74 4.18 24.02
N ASP A 453 -1.70 4.84 24.55
CA ASP A 453 -1.01 4.40 25.77
C ASP A 453 -1.97 4.21 26.96
N ALA A 454 -2.94 5.14 27.14
CA ALA A 454 -3.96 5.05 28.17
C ALA A 454 -4.93 3.88 28.02
N ARG A 455 -5.01 3.26 26.85
CA ARG A 455 -5.95 2.17 26.58
C ARG A 455 -5.32 0.77 26.63
N VAL A 456 -4.04 0.66 26.90
CA VAL A 456 -3.32 -0.64 26.92
C VAL A 456 -3.97 -1.58 27.95
N GLN A 457 -4.24 -1.11 29.17
CA GLN A 457 -4.83 -1.93 30.24
C GLN A 457 -6.25 -2.39 29.89
N GLU A 458 -7.05 -1.52 29.31
CA GLU A 458 -8.42 -1.80 28.85
C GLU A 458 -8.42 -2.82 27.73
N ALA A 459 -7.57 -2.64 26.72
CA ALA A 459 -7.46 -3.54 25.58
C ALA A 459 -7.07 -4.96 26.00
N VAL A 460 -6.09 -5.08 26.89
CA VAL A 460 -5.66 -6.38 27.42
C VAL A 460 -6.72 -7.02 28.32
N ALA A 461 -7.46 -6.21 29.12
CA ALA A 461 -8.54 -6.75 29.93
C ALA A 461 -9.66 -7.34 29.07
N ALA A 462 -10.06 -6.64 27.99
CA ALA A 462 -11.07 -7.11 27.06
C ALA A 462 -10.61 -8.35 26.27
N LEU A 463 -9.35 -8.35 25.81
CA LEU A 463 -8.75 -9.53 25.16
C LEU A 463 -8.70 -10.74 26.10
N ALA A 464 -8.30 -10.55 27.35
CA ALA A 464 -8.25 -11.62 28.35
C ALA A 464 -9.64 -12.19 28.66
N ALA A 465 -10.70 -11.37 28.65
CA ALA A 465 -12.07 -11.86 28.75
C ALA A 465 -12.44 -12.73 27.54
N ALA A 466 -12.14 -12.28 26.32
CA ALA A 466 -12.39 -13.05 25.10
C ALA A 466 -11.65 -14.41 25.09
N VAL A 467 -10.39 -14.45 25.54
CA VAL A 467 -9.64 -15.72 25.64
C VAL A 467 -10.29 -16.66 26.65
N ARG A 468 -10.70 -16.17 27.83
CA ARG A 468 -11.35 -17.00 28.87
C ARG A 468 -12.71 -17.54 28.44
N ASP A 469 -13.49 -16.76 27.70
CA ASP A 469 -14.82 -17.18 27.25
C ASP A 469 -14.73 -18.32 26.21
N VAL A 470 -13.71 -18.30 25.37
CA VAL A 470 -13.48 -19.36 24.38
C VAL A 470 -12.79 -20.59 25.00
N ALA A 471 -12.08 -20.44 26.11
CA ALA A 471 -11.37 -21.51 26.81
C ALA A 471 -12.30 -22.34 27.76
N ARG A 472 -13.54 -21.90 27.98
CA ARG A 472 -14.57 -22.60 28.74
C ARG A 472 -15.30 -23.62 27.90
#